data_264330f1c33b2813b722f8adb1ab48e2
#
_entry.id   264330f1c33b2813b722f8adb1ab48e2
#
_cell.length_a   1.000
_cell.length_b   1.000
_cell.length_c   1.000
_cell.angle_alpha   90.00
_cell.angle_beta   90.00
_cell.angle_gamma   90.00
#
_symmetry.space_group_name_H-M   'P 1'
#
loop_
_entity.id
_entity.type
_entity.pdbx_description
1 polymer ?
#
loop_
_entity_poly.entity_id
_entity_poly.type
_entity_poly.pdbx_seq_one_letter_code
_entity_poly.pdbx_strand_id
1 'polypeptide(L)'
;MPAKPSSRKGQPRSRRAGARDNHAEPRKRRLQTADEGALRVQDPRHIRALAHPARMAIIDALASGDELTATECAELTGLSPSATAYHLKLLQRYDFAEPAPARNDARERPWRATDRRTLVDLDSSTPAGAAAATVLGLALIDRTRALAKAFVATEREEPAEWQDAAFLGNADLWLTAEETRKVTADLVAVLEPYRGRTLADRPDSTRRVRIANMVFPHLKG
;
A
#
# COMPACT_ATOMS: atom_id res chain seq x y z
N MET A 1 15.58 37.39 -75.36
CA MET A 1 16.02 38.49 -74.50
C MET A 1 15.09 38.60 -73.33
N PRO A 2 15.58 38.61 -72.13
CA PRO A 2 14.87 38.27 -70.89
C PRO A 2 14.55 39.54 -70.08
N ALA A 3 13.49 39.44 -69.30
CA ALA A 3 13.18 40.40 -68.24
C ALA A 3 13.47 39.77 -66.85
N LYS A 4 14.25 40.48 -66.06
CA LYS A 4 14.53 40.16 -64.68
C LYS A 4 13.34 40.51 -63.75
N PRO A 5 13.02 39.74 -62.77
CA PRO A 5 12.14 40.16 -61.70
C PRO A 5 12.92 40.68 -60.48
N SER A 6 12.29 41.59 -59.80
CA SER A 6 12.61 42.40 -58.66
C SER A 6 12.75 41.60 -57.39
N SER A 7 13.78 41.95 -56.61
CA SER A 7 14.04 41.48 -55.25
C SER A 7 13.08 42.10 -54.24
N ARG A 8 12.41 41.28 -53.39
CA ARG A 8 11.81 41.71 -52.12
C ARG A 8 12.52 41.08 -50.95
N LYS A 9 13.16 41.93 -50.17
CA LYS A 9 13.73 41.63 -48.88
C LYS A 9 12.64 41.23 -47.87
N GLY A 10 12.69 40.01 -47.40
CA GLY A 10 11.89 39.56 -46.26
C GLY A 10 12.66 39.73 -44.96
N GLN A 11 12.10 40.43 -44.01
CA GLN A 11 12.62 40.61 -42.65
C GLN A 11 12.53 39.30 -41.84
N PRO A 12 13.49 39.01 -40.94
CA PRO A 12 13.40 37.85 -40.06
C PRO A 12 12.43 38.11 -38.89
N ARG A 13 11.38 37.32 -38.81
CA ARG A 13 10.50 37.28 -37.62
C ARG A 13 11.21 36.62 -36.48
N SER A 14 11.46 37.38 -35.41
CA SER A 14 11.92 36.90 -34.11
C SER A 14 10.95 35.89 -33.54
N ARG A 15 11.36 34.62 -33.41
CA ARG A 15 10.66 33.60 -32.63
C ARG A 15 10.91 33.90 -31.16
N ARG A 16 9.93 34.50 -30.48
CA ARG A 16 9.83 34.48 -29.03
C ARG A 16 9.63 33.04 -28.58
N ALA A 17 10.64 32.50 -27.92
CA ALA A 17 10.52 31.27 -27.15
C ALA A 17 9.56 31.54 -25.97
N GLY A 18 8.35 31.05 -26.08
CA GLY A 18 7.43 31.01 -24.95
C GLY A 18 7.96 29.99 -23.92
N ALA A 19 8.43 30.49 -22.79
CA ALA A 19 8.67 29.68 -21.62
C ALA A 19 7.33 28.99 -21.24
N ARG A 20 7.27 27.69 -21.41
CA ARG A 20 6.18 26.89 -20.84
C ARG A 20 6.43 26.78 -19.36
N ASP A 21 5.73 27.59 -18.58
CA ASP A 21 5.58 27.39 -17.14
C ASP A 21 4.99 26.02 -16.89
N ASN A 22 5.85 25.08 -16.55
CA ASN A 22 5.49 23.74 -16.19
C ASN A 22 5.20 23.72 -14.68
N HIS A 23 4.21 24.52 -14.23
CA HIS A 23 3.61 24.33 -12.91
C HIS A 23 2.77 23.07 -12.95
N ALA A 24 3.43 21.93 -12.74
CA ALA A 24 2.75 20.68 -12.43
C ALA A 24 2.03 20.87 -11.10
N GLU A 25 0.70 20.93 -11.14
CA GLU A 25 -0.13 20.88 -9.93
C GLU A 25 0.28 19.66 -9.06
N PRO A 26 0.36 19.81 -7.73
CA PRO A 26 0.71 18.72 -6.84
C PRO A 26 -0.31 17.59 -7.01
N ARG A 27 0.14 16.45 -7.53
CA ARG A 27 -0.67 15.26 -7.76
C ARG A 27 -1.12 14.69 -6.42
N LYS A 28 -2.31 15.06 -5.99
CA LYS A 28 -3.03 14.34 -4.92
C LYS A 28 -3.32 12.94 -5.43
N ARG A 29 -2.61 11.95 -4.91
CA ARG A 29 -2.82 10.53 -5.17
C ARG A 29 -4.11 10.11 -4.45
N ARG A 30 -5.24 10.47 -5.04
CA ARG A 30 -6.56 10.15 -4.51
C ARG A 30 -6.95 8.76 -5.03
N LEU A 31 -6.74 7.72 -4.24
CA LEU A 31 -7.58 6.55 -4.30
C LEU A 31 -8.89 6.95 -3.64
N GLN A 32 -9.84 7.44 -4.45
CA GLN A 32 -11.19 7.76 -4.00
C GLN A 32 -11.96 6.45 -3.90
N THR A 33 -11.91 5.81 -2.75
CA THR A 33 -12.97 4.93 -2.30
C THR A 33 -13.68 5.69 -1.18
N ALA A 34 -14.99 5.83 -1.30
CA ALA A 34 -15.85 6.42 -0.28
C ALA A 34 -15.84 5.51 0.95
N ASP A 35 -14.96 5.81 1.90
CA ASP A 35 -14.83 5.07 3.15
C ASP A 35 -15.08 6.07 4.29
N GLU A 36 -16.36 6.26 4.62
CA GLU A 36 -16.77 6.97 5.82
C GLU A 36 -16.33 6.14 7.02
N GLY A 37 -15.26 6.55 7.70
CA GLY A 37 -14.73 5.90 8.90
C GLY A 37 -13.29 5.39 8.79
N ALA A 38 -12.67 5.43 7.61
CA ALA A 38 -11.28 5.05 7.47
C ALA A 38 -10.32 6.03 8.20
N LEU A 39 -9.33 5.49 8.89
CA LEU A 39 -8.23 6.25 9.43
C LEU A 39 -7.36 6.78 8.28
N ARG A 40 -7.47 8.06 7.97
CA ARG A 40 -6.60 8.72 6.99
C ARG A 40 -5.28 9.10 7.63
N VAL A 41 -4.24 8.39 7.27
CA VAL A 41 -2.90 8.66 7.76
C VAL A 41 -2.21 9.65 6.84
N GLN A 42 -2.12 10.90 7.28
CA GLN A 42 -1.47 12.00 6.55
C GLN A 42 -0.14 12.42 7.20
N ASP A 43 0.04 12.14 8.49
CA ASP A 43 1.28 12.48 9.21
C ASP A 43 2.40 11.49 8.83
N PRO A 44 3.54 11.96 8.32
CA PRO A 44 4.71 11.14 8.04
C PRO A 44 5.21 10.30 9.22
N ARG A 45 4.91 10.70 10.46
CA ARG A 45 5.28 9.95 11.67
C ARG A 45 4.49 8.66 11.81
N HIS A 46 3.18 8.69 11.52
CA HIS A 46 2.34 7.49 11.51
C HIS A 46 2.84 6.46 10.49
N ILE A 47 3.26 6.96 9.32
CA ILE A 47 3.75 6.11 8.25
C ILE A 47 5.07 5.45 8.59
N ARG A 48 6.00 6.19 9.18
CA ARG A 48 7.24 5.61 9.71
C ARG A 48 6.97 4.59 10.82
N ALA A 49 5.90 4.81 11.60
CA ALA A 49 5.48 3.84 12.59
C ALA A 49 5.02 2.52 11.95
N LEU A 50 4.39 2.53 10.78
CA LEU A 50 4.03 1.32 10.03
C LEU A 50 5.23 0.65 9.36
N ALA A 51 6.16 1.42 8.85
CA ALA A 51 7.26 0.94 8.01
C ALA A 51 8.37 0.20 8.78
N HIS A 52 7.99 -0.73 9.65
CA HIS A 52 8.91 -1.60 10.39
C HIS A 52 8.44 -3.07 10.25
N PRO A 53 9.30 -4.02 9.88
CA PRO A 53 8.91 -5.40 9.58
C PRO A 53 8.06 -6.05 10.68
N ALA A 54 8.50 -5.95 11.94
CA ALA A 54 7.76 -6.53 13.06
C ALA A 54 6.37 -5.88 13.25
N ARG A 55 6.25 -4.56 13.11
CA ARG A 55 4.96 -3.87 13.25
C ARG A 55 4.01 -4.24 12.11
N MET A 56 4.51 -4.35 10.88
CA MET A 56 3.72 -4.83 9.76
C MET A 56 3.26 -6.27 9.97
N ALA A 57 4.11 -7.15 10.51
CA ALA A 57 3.73 -8.53 10.82
C ALA A 57 2.65 -8.58 11.91
N ILE A 58 2.80 -7.79 12.98
CA ILE A 58 1.79 -7.69 14.06
C ILE A 58 0.45 -7.18 13.49
N ILE A 59 0.46 -6.07 12.74
CA ILE A 59 -0.76 -5.52 12.14
C ILE A 59 -1.40 -6.52 11.19
N ASP A 60 -0.61 -7.20 10.37
CA ASP A 60 -1.13 -8.23 9.47
C ASP A 60 -1.85 -9.34 10.25
N ALA A 61 -1.32 -9.78 11.38
CA ALA A 61 -1.96 -10.77 12.22
C ALA A 61 -3.24 -10.22 12.89
N LEU A 62 -3.16 -9.07 13.55
CA LEU A 62 -4.31 -8.46 14.21
C LEU A 62 -5.42 -8.07 13.22
N ALA A 63 -5.08 -7.66 12.00
CA ALA A 63 -6.06 -7.32 10.97
C ALA A 63 -6.82 -8.54 10.41
N SER A 64 -6.41 -9.78 10.74
CA SER A 64 -7.22 -10.97 10.48
C SER A 64 -8.37 -11.12 11.47
N GLY A 65 -8.47 -10.25 12.46
CA GLY A 65 -9.43 -10.34 13.55
C GLY A 65 -8.91 -11.16 14.73
N ASP A 66 -7.65 -11.61 14.67
CA ASP A 66 -7.04 -12.31 15.79
C ASP A 66 -6.79 -11.33 16.94
N GLU A 67 -7.09 -11.78 18.15
CA GLU A 67 -6.68 -11.10 19.37
C GLU A 67 -5.44 -11.80 19.91
N LEU A 68 -4.28 -11.12 19.89
CA LEU A 68 -3.00 -11.70 20.27
C LEU A 68 -2.43 -11.00 21.50
N THR A 69 -1.89 -11.78 22.43
CA THR A 69 -1.08 -11.29 23.54
C THR A 69 0.27 -10.77 23.05
N ALA A 70 0.98 -10.04 23.90
CA ALA A 70 2.34 -9.60 23.57
C ALA A 70 3.30 -10.80 23.39
N THR A 71 3.07 -11.89 24.09
CA THR A 71 3.84 -13.14 23.98
C THR A 71 3.60 -13.82 22.64
N GLU A 72 2.34 -13.99 22.22
CA GLU A 72 2.00 -14.53 20.90
C GLU A 72 2.53 -13.65 19.74
N CYS A 73 2.47 -12.32 19.89
CA CYS A 73 3.11 -11.41 18.94
C CYS A 73 4.66 -11.53 18.94
N ALA A 74 5.28 -11.86 20.08
CA ALA A 74 6.72 -12.08 20.16
C ALA A 74 7.13 -13.34 19.40
N GLU A 75 6.39 -14.42 19.54
CA GLU A 75 6.58 -15.67 18.80
C GLU A 75 6.43 -15.43 17.29
N LEU A 76 5.38 -14.70 16.87
CA LEU A 76 5.12 -14.36 15.48
C LEU A 76 6.26 -13.56 14.84
N THR A 77 6.89 -12.67 15.61
CA THR A 77 7.91 -11.73 15.07
C THR A 77 9.34 -12.19 15.31
N GLY A 78 9.55 -13.19 16.14
CA GLY A 78 10.88 -13.64 16.59
C GLY A 78 11.58 -12.62 17.50
N LEU A 79 10.84 -11.68 18.09
CA LEU A 79 11.36 -10.64 18.99
C LEU A 79 11.16 -11.06 20.45
N SER A 80 11.88 -10.38 21.37
CA SER A 80 11.61 -10.52 22.80
C SER A 80 10.23 -9.93 23.18
N PRO A 81 9.56 -10.45 24.23
CA PRO A 81 8.29 -9.91 24.70
C PRO A 81 8.35 -8.41 25.03
N SER A 82 9.47 -7.92 25.58
CA SER A 82 9.67 -6.50 25.89
C SER A 82 9.76 -5.63 24.62
N ALA A 83 10.47 -6.09 23.60
CA ALA A 83 10.54 -5.39 22.31
C ALA A 83 9.17 -5.38 21.63
N THR A 84 8.44 -6.48 21.67
CA THR A 84 7.09 -6.59 21.11
C THR A 84 6.09 -5.71 21.85
N ALA A 85 6.15 -5.65 23.17
CA ALA A 85 5.32 -4.72 23.94
C ALA A 85 5.59 -3.25 23.57
N TYR A 86 6.83 -2.89 23.32
CA TYR A 86 7.17 -1.56 22.79
C TYR A 86 6.52 -1.30 21.42
N HIS A 87 6.60 -2.26 20.50
CA HIS A 87 5.96 -2.14 19.18
C HIS A 87 4.44 -2.03 19.28
N LEU A 88 3.79 -2.82 20.12
CA LEU A 88 2.35 -2.74 20.37
C LEU A 88 1.92 -1.39 20.94
N LYS A 89 2.65 -0.84 21.92
CA LYS A 89 2.40 0.50 22.44
C LYS A 89 2.59 1.60 21.39
N LEU A 90 3.55 1.43 20.47
CA LEU A 90 3.74 2.36 19.38
C LEU A 90 2.59 2.29 18.38
N LEU A 91 2.11 1.09 18.05
CA LEU A 91 0.93 0.88 17.22
C LEU A 91 -0.33 1.49 17.86
N GLN A 92 -0.50 1.34 19.16
CA GLN A 92 -1.59 1.98 19.93
C GLN A 92 -1.52 3.51 19.85
N ARG A 93 -0.33 4.10 20.02
CA ARG A 93 -0.14 5.55 19.93
C ARG A 93 -0.60 6.13 18.60
N TYR A 94 -0.55 5.36 17.54
CA TYR A 94 -0.92 5.76 16.19
C TYR A 94 -2.25 5.14 15.72
N ASP A 95 -3.07 4.65 16.66
CA ASP A 95 -4.41 4.10 16.39
C ASP A 95 -4.46 2.91 15.40
N PHE A 96 -3.38 2.12 15.34
CA PHE A 96 -3.35 0.90 14.52
C PHE A 96 -3.74 -0.36 15.29
N ALA A 97 -3.53 -0.35 16.59
CA ALA A 97 -3.89 -1.45 17.49
C ALA A 97 -4.38 -0.91 18.83
N GLU A 98 -5.22 -1.67 19.50
CA GLU A 98 -5.74 -1.37 20.82
C GLU A 98 -5.78 -2.62 21.71
N PRO A 99 -5.74 -2.46 23.05
CA PRO A 99 -6.00 -3.57 23.94
C PRO A 99 -7.42 -4.12 23.76
N ALA A 100 -7.55 -5.43 23.62
CA ALA A 100 -8.83 -6.11 23.60
C ALA A 100 -9.31 -6.42 25.05
N PRO A 101 -10.58 -6.79 25.24
CA PRO A 101 -11.08 -7.29 26.52
C PRO A 101 -10.23 -8.45 27.04
N ALA A 102 -10.03 -8.48 28.35
CA ALA A 102 -9.25 -9.57 28.96
C ALA A 102 -9.94 -10.92 28.70
N ARG A 103 -9.17 -11.92 28.25
CA ARG A 103 -9.60 -13.31 28.29
C ARG A 103 -9.62 -13.79 29.74
N ASN A 104 -10.15 -14.96 30.01
CA ASN A 104 -10.39 -15.53 31.36
C ASN A 104 -9.21 -15.44 32.34
N ASP A 105 -7.99 -15.24 31.91
CA ASP A 105 -6.84 -14.95 32.77
C ASP A 105 -6.44 -13.48 32.64
N ALA A 106 -6.65 -12.72 33.74
CA ALA A 106 -6.44 -11.27 33.80
C ALA A 106 -4.95 -10.83 33.67
N ARG A 107 -4.01 -11.76 33.58
CA ARG A 107 -2.57 -11.47 33.56
C ARG A 107 -2.05 -10.98 32.23
N GLU A 108 -2.65 -11.40 31.10
CA GLU A 108 -2.25 -10.97 29.78
C GLU A 108 -3.46 -10.39 29.03
N ARG A 109 -3.39 -9.11 28.72
CA ARG A 109 -4.40 -8.45 27.87
C ARG A 109 -4.03 -8.67 26.42
N PRO A 110 -4.91 -9.30 25.62
CA PRO A 110 -4.70 -9.39 24.18
C PRO A 110 -4.82 -8.02 23.53
N TRP A 111 -4.28 -7.94 22.31
CA TRP A 111 -4.34 -6.79 21.43
C TRP A 111 -5.17 -7.16 20.21
N ARG A 112 -5.86 -6.19 19.64
CA ARG A 112 -6.57 -6.31 18.37
C ARG A 112 -6.26 -5.14 17.47
N ALA A 113 -6.47 -5.29 16.17
CA ALA A 113 -6.46 -4.15 15.28
C ALA A 113 -7.63 -3.21 15.62
N THR A 114 -7.45 -1.92 15.43
CA THR A 114 -8.59 -0.99 15.42
C THR A 114 -9.48 -1.32 14.22
N ASP A 115 -10.81 -1.24 14.37
CA ASP A 115 -11.78 -1.54 13.29
C ASP A 115 -11.71 -0.55 12.12
N ARG A 116 -10.78 0.40 12.17
CA ARG A 116 -10.62 1.42 11.16
C ARG A 116 -9.72 0.93 10.03
N ARG A 117 -10.25 0.92 8.82
CA ARG A 117 -9.42 0.77 7.62
C ARG A 117 -8.38 1.89 7.58
N THR A 118 -7.13 1.52 7.40
CA THR A 118 -6.04 2.50 7.27
C THR A 118 -5.90 2.90 5.80
N LEU A 119 -6.23 4.14 5.48
CA LEU A 119 -5.94 4.74 4.18
C LEU A 119 -4.70 5.63 4.32
N VAL A 120 -3.67 5.32 3.59
CA VAL A 120 -2.46 6.14 3.53
C VAL A 120 -2.66 7.22 2.46
N ASP A 121 -2.93 8.44 2.89
CA ASP A 121 -3.10 9.63 2.04
C ASP A 121 -1.94 10.60 2.28
N LEU A 122 -0.78 10.29 1.71
CA LEU A 122 0.41 11.10 1.86
C LEU A 122 0.43 12.27 0.88
N ASP A 123 0.65 13.46 1.42
CA ASP A 123 1.05 14.59 0.61
C ASP A 123 2.52 14.43 0.17
N SER A 124 2.71 13.73 -0.94
CA SER A 124 4.02 13.53 -1.54
C SER A 124 4.62 14.79 -2.18
N SER A 125 3.91 15.93 -2.14
CA SER A 125 4.45 17.23 -2.55
C SER A 125 5.44 17.79 -1.53
N THR A 126 5.35 17.36 -0.26
CA THR A 126 6.31 17.74 0.78
C THR A 126 7.49 16.77 0.83
N PRO A 127 8.73 17.23 1.08
CA PRO A 127 9.89 16.35 1.21
C PRO A 127 9.71 15.27 2.29
N ALA A 128 9.07 15.61 3.41
CA ALA A 128 8.80 14.67 4.50
C ALA A 128 7.76 13.61 4.11
N GLY A 129 6.72 14.00 3.39
CA GLY A 129 5.70 13.09 2.87
C GLY A 129 6.25 12.16 1.80
N ALA A 130 7.05 12.69 0.86
CA ALA A 130 7.73 11.90 -0.17
C ALA A 130 8.68 10.85 0.45
N ALA A 131 9.50 11.24 1.43
CA ALA A 131 10.40 10.33 2.13
C ALA A 131 9.62 9.24 2.88
N ALA A 132 8.53 9.59 3.58
CA ALA A 132 7.69 8.63 4.28
C ALA A 132 7.00 7.65 3.31
N ALA A 133 6.51 8.14 2.16
CA ALA A 133 5.91 7.30 1.11
C ALA A 133 6.92 6.29 0.56
N THR A 134 8.17 6.72 0.32
CA THR A 134 9.24 5.84 -0.13
C THR A 134 9.53 4.74 0.89
N VAL A 135 9.70 5.11 2.16
CA VAL A 135 10.00 4.14 3.23
C VAL A 135 8.87 3.11 3.38
N LEU A 136 7.61 3.55 3.37
CA LEU A 136 6.48 2.63 3.43
C LEU A 136 6.38 1.75 2.18
N GLY A 137 6.55 2.33 0.99
CA GLY A 137 6.50 1.58 -0.26
C GLY A 137 7.54 0.45 -0.30
N LEU A 138 8.78 0.74 0.09
CA LEU A 138 9.83 -0.27 0.19
C LEU A 138 9.51 -1.35 1.22
N ALA A 139 9.01 -0.97 2.41
CA ALA A 139 8.62 -1.91 3.44
C ALA A 139 7.47 -2.84 3.00
N LEU A 140 6.49 -2.31 2.26
CA LEU A 140 5.40 -3.10 1.68
C LEU A 140 5.90 -4.09 0.63
N ILE A 141 6.83 -3.67 -0.23
CA ILE A 141 7.47 -4.54 -1.22
C ILE A 141 8.23 -5.68 -0.53
N ASP A 142 9.07 -5.36 0.44
CA ASP A 142 9.83 -6.35 1.19
C ASP A 142 8.94 -7.34 1.94
N ARG A 143 7.86 -6.86 2.56
CA ARG A 143 6.88 -7.72 3.23
C ARG A 143 6.17 -8.63 2.23
N THR A 144 5.73 -8.11 1.09
CA THR A 144 5.09 -8.90 0.03
C THR A 144 6.04 -9.96 -0.50
N ARG A 145 7.29 -9.60 -0.75
CA ARG A 145 8.33 -10.54 -1.17
C ARG A 145 8.55 -11.67 -0.17
N ALA A 146 8.60 -11.36 1.13
CA ALA A 146 8.77 -12.36 2.17
C ALA A 146 7.59 -13.35 2.21
N LEU A 147 6.35 -12.86 2.14
CA LEU A 147 5.15 -13.69 2.12
C LEU A 147 5.06 -14.55 0.86
N ALA A 148 5.36 -13.97 -0.31
CA ALA A 148 5.37 -14.72 -1.56
C ALA A 148 6.43 -15.83 -1.56
N LYS A 149 7.62 -15.56 -1.05
CA LYS A 149 8.67 -16.59 -0.91
C LYS A 149 8.26 -17.71 0.03
N ALA A 150 7.63 -17.39 1.17
CA ALA A 150 7.14 -18.39 2.11
C ALA A 150 6.08 -19.28 1.43
N PHE A 151 5.11 -18.69 0.72
CA PHE A 151 4.10 -19.43 -0.02
C PHE A 151 4.74 -20.38 -1.07
N VAL A 152 5.61 -19.88 -1.94
CA VAL A 152 6.27 -20.68 -2.97
C VAL A 152 7.05 -21.85 -2.39
N ALA A 153 7.63 -21.68 -1.18
CA ALA A 153 8.37 -22.75 -0.51
C ALA A 153 7.46 -23.89 0.01
N THR A 154 6.20 -23.60 0.31
CA THR A 154 5.23 -24.55 0.90
C THR A 154 4.00 -24.80 0.02
N GLU A 155 3.93 -24.26 -1.20
CA GLU A 155 2.78 -24.36 -2.10
C GLU A 155 2.31 -25.79 -2.31
N ARG A 156 3.25 -26.74 -2.44
CA ARG A 156 2.93 -28.16 -2.65
C ARG A 156 2.31 -28.87 -1.43
N GLU A 157 2.44 -28.27 -0.25
CA GLU A 157 1.86 -28.75 0.99
C GLU A 157 0.43 -28.27 1.20
N GLU A 158 -0.01 -27.28 0.39
CA GLU A 158 -1.36 -26.75 0.44
C GLU A 158 -2.38 -27.74 -0.14
N PRO A 159 -3.64 -27.72 0.31
CA PRO A 159 -4.72 -28.46 -0.32
C PRO A 159 -4.87 -28.08 -1.81
N ALA A 160 -5.24 -29.05 -2.66
CA ALA A 160 -5.32 -28.87 -4.11
C ALA A 160 -6.19 -27.66 -4.51
N GLU A 161 -7.32 -27.44 -3.83
CA GLU A 161 -8.20 -26.30 -4.06
C GLU A 161 -7.51 -24.94 -3.85
N TRP A 162 -6.54 -24.87 -2.95
CA TRP A 162 -5.77 -23.65 -2.68
C TRP A 162 -4.57 -23.49 -3.59
N GLN A 163 -4.00 -24.61 -4.06
CA GLN A 163 -2.99 -24.57 -5.12
C GLN A 163 -3.61 -24.05 -6.43
N ASP A 164 -4.79 -24.55 -6.81
CA ASP A 164 -5.49 -24.11 -8.02
C ASP A 164 -5.99 -22.65 -7.95
N ALA A 165 -6.33 -22.18 -6.75
CA ALA A 165 -6.78 -20.80 -6.54
C ALA A 165 -5.63 -19.79 -6.46
N ALA A 166 -4.41 -20.24 -6.24
CA ALA A 166 -3.25 -19.35 -6.13
C ALA A 166 -2.77 -18.89 -7.52
N PHE A 167 -2.31 -17.67 -7.60
CA PHE A 167 -1.77 -17.11 -8.84
C PHE A 167 -0.54 -16.26 -8.56
N LEU A 168 0.54 -16.55 -9.25
CA LEU A 168 1.74 -15.72 -9.27
C LEU A 168 2.05 -15.34 -10.72
N GLY A 169 1.86 -14.10 -11.07
CA GLY A 169 2.07 -13.62 -12.43
C GLY A 169 2.40 -12.15 -12.51
N ASN A 170 2.90 -11.77 -13.68
CA ASN A 170 3.16 -10.39 -14.06
C ASN A 170 2.76 -10.17 -15.52
N ALA A 171 2.58 -8.92 -15.91
CA ALA A 171 2.37 -8.53 -17.29
C ALA A 171 3.07 -7.19 -17.57
N ASP A 172 3.73 -7.11 -18.73
CA ASP A 172 4.30 -5.88 -19.26
C ASP A 172 3.42 -5.41 -20.43
N LEU A 173 2.82 -4.25 -20.27
CA LEU A 173 1.84 -3.70 -21.20
C LEU A 173 2.24 -2.30 -21.66
N TRP A 174 1.95 -1.97 -22.91
CA TRP A 174 2.08 -0.62 -23.45
C TRP A 174 0.79 0.17 -23.14
N LEU A 175 0.83 1.02 -22.11
CA LEU A 175 -0.32 1.80 -21.66
C LEU A 175 0.01 3.29 -21.61
N THR A 176 -0.98 4.10 -21.95
CA THR A 176 -0.96 5.52 -21.63
C THR A 176 -1.16 5.74 -20.13
N ALA A 177 -0.87 6.94 -19.63
CA ALA A 177 -1.13 7.27 -18.21
C ALA A 177 -2.63 7.20 -17.86
N GLU A 178 -3.53 7.40 -18.83
CA GLU A 178 -4.97 7.29 -18.63
C GLU A 178 -5.41 5.82 -18.52
N GLU A 179 -4.96 4.98 -19.44
CA GLU A 179 -5.20 3.54 -19.39
C GLU A 179 -4.62 2.92 -18.12
N THR A 180 -3.42 3.34 -17.69
CA THR A 180 -2.82 2.89 -16.43
C THR A 180 -3.69 3.25 -15.22
N ARG A 181 -4.26 4.46 -15.20
CA ARG A 181 -5.20 4.87 -14.14
C ARG A 181 -6.48 4.02 -14.15
N LYS A 182 -7.01 3.72 -15.34
CA LYS A 182 -8.19 2.87 -15.49
C LYS A 182 -7.92 1.46 -14.99
N VAL A 183 -6.84 0.82 -15.42
CA VAL A 183 -6.42 -0.52 -14.96
C VAL A 183 -6.28 -0.54 -13.44
N THR A 184 -5.63 0.47 -12.84
CA THR A 184 -5.49 0.56 -11.39
C THR A 184 -6.85 0.64 -10.68
N ALA A 185 -7.77 1.44 -11.21
CA ALA A 185 -9.12 1.58 -10.66
C ALA A 185 -9.91 0.26 -10.77
N ASP A 186 -9.84 -0.42 -11.90
CA ASP A 186 -10.52 -1.69 -12.14
C ASP A 186 -9.99 -2.78 -11.18
N LEU A 187 -8.66 -2.87 -10.98
CA LEU A 187 -8.05 -3.78 -10.00
C LEU A 187 -8.53 -3.53 -8.57
N VAL A 188 -8.70 -2.26 -8.19
CA VAL A 188 -9.25 -1.91 -6.87
C VAL A 188 -10.72 -2.30 -6.78
N ALA A 189 -11.51 -2.02 -7.81
CA ALA A 189 -12.95 -2.30 -7.84
C ALA A 189 -13.27 -3.79 -7.71
N VAL A 190 -12.47 -4.67 -8.32
CA VAL A 190 -12.60 -6.13 -8.20
C VAL A 190 -12.47 -6.60 -6.75
N LEU A 191 -11.71 -5.90 -5.92
CA LEU A 191 -11.48 -6.28 -4.52
C LEU A 191 -12.57 -5.78 -3.57
N GLU A 192 -13.33 -4.73 -3.95
CA GLU A 192 -14.31 -4.08 -3.06
C GLU A 192 -15.36 -5.04 -2.47
N PRO A 193 -15.95 -6.00 -3.22
CA PRO A 193 -16.94 -6.94 -2.66
C PRO A 193 -16.41 -7.84 -1.54
N TYR A 194 -15.09 -8.01 -1.46
CA TYR A 194 -14.43 -8.89 -0.49
C TYR A 194 -13.83 -8.12 0.69
N ARG A 195 -13.82 -6.79 0.61
CA ARG A 195 -13.32 -5.94 1.68
C ARG A 195 -14.33 -5.85 2.82
N GLY A 196 -13.83 -5.66 4.04
CA GLY A 196 -14.67 -5.49 5.22
C GLY A 196 -15.26 -6.78 5.80
N ARG A 197 -14.95 -7.95 5.26
CA ARG A 197 -15.31 -9.22 5.89
C ARG A 197 -14.58 -9.34 7.22
N THR A 198 -15.33 -9.52 8.30
CA THR A 198 -14.81 -9.78 9.64
C THR A 198 -14.76 -11.28 9.92
N LEU A 199 -14.14 -11.67 11.05
CA LEU A 199 -14.20 -13.07 11.52
C LEU A 199 -15.63 -13.57 11.74
N ALA A 200 -16.52 -12.66 12.15
CA ALA A 200 -17.93 -13.01 12.42
C ALA A 200 -18.75 -13.22 11.14
N ASP A 201 -18.40 -12.52 10.05
CA ASP A 201 -19.19 -12.48 8.82
C ASP A 201 -18.62 -13.34 7.70
N ARG A 202 -17.46 -13.99 7.94
CA ARG A 202 -16.81 -14.81 6.91
C ARG A 202 -17.44 -16.20 6.83
N PRO A 203 -17.58 -16.80 5.62
CA PRO A 203 -17.91 -18.20 5.48
C PRO A 203 -16.87 -19.12 6.13
N ASP A 204 -17.29 -20.27 6.68
CA ASP A 204 -16.44 -21.18 7.44
C ASP A 204 -15.20 -21.69 6.67
N SER A 205 -15.30 -21.83 5.36
CA SER A 205 -14.19 -22.32 4.50
C SER A 205 -13.20 -21.20 4.08
N THR A 206 -13.37 -19.96 4.56
CA THR A 206 -12.51 -18.86 4.13
C THR A 206 -11.15 -18.86 4.81
N ARG A 207 -10.12 -18.50 4.04
CA ARG A 207 -8.76 -18.23 4.52
C ARG A 207 -8.37 -16.80 4.20
N ARG A 208 -7.43 -16.27 4.93
CA ARG A 208 -6.87 -14.96 4.63
C ARG A 208 -5.94 -15.05 3.42
N VAL A 209 -6.25 -14.31 2.38
CA VAL A 209 -5.47 -14.27 1.14
C VAL A 209 -4.76 -12.93 1.01
N ARG A 210 -3.47 -12.95 0.68
CA ARG A 210 -2.70 -11.75 0.32
C ARG A 210 -2.83 -11.49 -1.17
N ILE A 211 -3.41 -10.34 -1.52
CA ILE A 211 -3.40 -9.81 -2.88
C ILE A 211 -2.51 -8.56 -2.89
N ALA A 212 -1.49 -8.54 -3.74
CA ALA A 212 -0.57 -7.44 -3.85
C ALA A 212 -0.52 -6.93 -5.29
N ASN A 213 -1.07 -5.75 -5.52
CA ASN A 213 -1.09 -5.09 -6.82
C ASN A 213 -0.06 -3.98 -6.86
N MET A 214 0.86 -4.04 -7.82
CA MET A 214 1.85 -3.01 -8.08
C MET A 214 1.77 -2.60 -9.55
N VAL A 215 1.40 -1.35 -9.81
CA VAL A 215 1.29 -0.78 -11.15
C VAL A 215 2.20 0.44 -11.24
N PHE A 216 3.24 0.35 -12.05
CA PHE A 216 4.23 1.41 -12.23
C PHE A 216 4.82 1.36 -13.64
N PRO A 217 5.24 2.50 -14.22
CA PRO A 217 5.93 2.52 -15.50
C PRO A 217 7.36 1.98 -15.37
N HIS A 218 7.84 1.31 -16.41
CA HIS A 218 9.27 1.02 -16.52
C HIS A 218 10.08 2.33 -16.49
N LEU A 219 11.23 2.30 -15.81
CA LEU A 219 12.17 3.41 -15.86
C LEU A 219 12.70 3.55 -17.29
N LYS A 220 12.72 4.78 -17.80
CA LYS A 220 13.42 5.04 -19.04
C LYS A 220 14.92 4.85 -18.79
N GLY A 221 15.52 3.88 -19.45
CA GLY A 221 16.96 3.72 -19.48
C GLY A 221 17.65 4.91 -20.18
#